data_fb5691cd1bd81f36649d20267d4f2c46
#
_entry.id   fb5691cd1bd81f36649d20267d4f2c46
#
_cell.length_a   1.000
_cell.length_b   1.000
_cell.length_c   1.000
_cell.angle_alpha   90.00
_cell.angle_beta   90.00
_cell.angle_gamma   90.00
#
_symmetry.space_group_name_H-M   'P 1'
#
loop_
_entity.id
_entity.type
_entity.pdbx_description
1 polymer ?
#
loop_
_entity_poly.entity_id
_entity_poly.type
_entity_poly.pdbx_seq_one_letter_code
_entity_poly.pdbx_strand_id
1 'polypeptide(L)'
;NTLKVTGGTINTAAYGGVVENNKLDAHGNPLQTGDAKNNKLILEGGNIQNGYGADVRTQAGNATGNVIDLKGATVSDSLYGGALTHAAATGNATGNTVNILSGSVGDVYGGFANGNGKTTGNTVNLGTETDAVAAGTTVGTIYGGNKADVTDNTLNVNTNATVGNIANFQNLKFTLKDSTLNPANSVLRLTTGATNNLDWTKLEVDATGLTVTPKSYEAYRVNLMDNAN
;
A
#
# COMPACT_ATOMS: atom_id res chain seq x y z
N ASN A 1 -9.99 14.73 6.24
CA ASN A 1 -11.17 14.45 5.39
C ASN A 1 -11.35 12.96 5.20
N THR A 2 -12.61 12.54 4.92
CA THR A 2 -12.93 11.15 4.55
C THR A 2 -13.82 11.15 3.33
N LEU A 3 -13.41 10.42 2.28
CA LEU A 3 -14.25 10.08 1.14
C LEU A 3 -14.56 8.59 1.19
N LYS A 4 -15.85 8.24 1.04
CA LYS A 4 -16.31 6.86 0.93
C LYS A 4 -16.99 6.65 -0.42
N VAL A 5 -16.55 5.67 -1.19
CA VAL A 5 -17.12 5.26 -2.47
C VAL A 5 -17.74 3.88 -2.28
N THR A 6 -19.07 3.78 -2.50
CA THR A 6 -19.84 2.53 -2.31
C THR A 6 -20.30 1.90 -3.63
N GLY A 7 -20.11 2.58 -4.76
CA GLY A 7 -20.51 2.10 -6.08
C GLY A 7 -20.37 3.16 -7.15
N GLY A 8 -20.84 2.83 -8.36
CA GLY A 8 -20.76 3.72 -9.52
C GLY A 8 -19.44 3.64 -10.28
N THR A 9 -19.26 4.55 -11.23
CA THR A 9 -18.04 4.61 -12.05
C THR A 9 -17.39 5.97 -11.96
N ILE A 10 -16.10 6.00 -11.62
CA ILE A 10 -15.25 7.20 -11.58
C ILE A 10 -14.15 7.00 -12.64
N ASN A 11 -14.32 7.61 -13.80
CA ASN A 11 -13.43 7.43 -14.96
C ASN A 11 -12.06 8.12 -14.81
N THR A 12 -11.81 8.78 -13.70
CA THR A 12 -10.54 9.44 -13.40
C THR A 12 -10.01 8.96 -12.07
N ALA A 13 -10.19 9.72 -11.00
CA ALA A 13 -9.65 9.37 -9.70
C ALA A 13 -10.56 9.75 -8.54
N ALA A 14 -10.47 8.95 -7.45
CA ALA A 14 -11.05 9.26 -6.15
C ALA A 14 -9.94 9.76 -5.21
N TYR A 15 -10.20 10.85 -4.49
CA TYR A 15 -9.24 11.50 -3.62
C TYR A 15 -9.77 11.62 -2.18
N GLY A 16 -9.06 11.08 -1.21
CA GLY A 16 -9.29 11.38 0.21
C GLY A 16 -8.98 12.85 0.52
N GLY A 17 -7.89 13.37 -0.06
CA GLY A 17 -7.53 14.79 -0.02
C GLY A 17 -6.71 15.21 -1.24
N VAL A 18 -6.89 16.45 -1.66
CA VAL A 18 -6.09 17.08 -2.73
C VAL A 18 -5.55 18.41 -2.23
N VAL A 19 -4.30 18.68 -2.54
CA VAL A 19 -3.71 20.00 -2.37
C VAL A 19 -3.31 20.54 -3.73
N GLU A 20 -3.99 21.58 -4.12
CA GLU A 20 -3.74 22.31 -5.35
C GLU A 20 -3.70 23.80 -4.97
N ASN A 21 -2.56 24.44 -5.08
CA ASN A 21 -2.40 25.81 -4.63
C ASN A 21 -2.37 26.76 -5.83
N ASN A 22 -3.49 27.44 -6.05
CA ASN A 22 -3.63 28.46 -7.08
C ASN A 22 -3.35 29.88 -6.57
N LYS A 23 -2.90 30.03 -5.30
CA LYS A 23 -2.52 31.35 -4.77
C LYS A 23 -1.20 31.79 -5.36
N LEU A 24 -1.08 33.06 -5.61
CA LEU A 24 0.13 33.70 -6.09
C LEU A 24 0.84 34.40 -4.92
N ASP A 25 2.16 34.45 -4.99
CA ASP A 25 2.96 35.29 -4.08
C ASP A 25 2.84 36.78 -4.47
N ALA A 26 3.53 37.65 -3.73
CA ALA A 26 3.55 39.11 -4.02
C ALA A 26 4.12 39.47 -5.40
N HIS A 27 4.80 38.54 -6.08
CA HIS A 27 5.40 38.73 -7.39
C HIS A 27 4.59 38.03 -8.51
N GLY A 28 3.41 37.45 -8.18
CA GLY A 28 2.56 36.79 -9.13
C GLY A 28 2.97 35.34 -9.47
N ASN A 29 3.90 34.73 -8.71
CA ASN A 29 4.25 33.32 -8.90
C ASN A 29 3.33 32.41 -8.07
N PRO A 30 2.99 31.21 -8.56
CA PRO A 30 2.21 30.24 -7.79
C PRO A 30 2.94 29.86 -6.48
N LEU A 31 2.21 29.92 -5.37
CA LEU A 31 2.71 29.40 -4.10
C LEU A 31 2.82 27.88 -4.20
N GLN A 32 4.06 27.37 -4.20
CA GLN A 32 4.38 25.97 -4.41
C GLN A 32 4.38 25.14 -3.12
N THR A 33 3.48 25.45 -2.18
CA THR A 33 3.43 24.82 -0.86
C THR A 33 2.02 24.38 -0.50
N GLY A 34 1.91 23.41 0.38
CA GLY A 34 0.65 22.90 0.94
C GLY A 34 0.73 21.42 1.21
N ASP A 35 0.30 21.01 2.41
CA ASP A 35 0.35 19.61 2.84
C ASP A 35 -1.04 18.97 2.82
N ALA A 36 -1.10 17.69 2.43
CA ALA A 36 -2.27 16.83 2.57
C ALA A 36 -2.04 15.83 3.69
N LYS A 37 -2.76 15.98 4.81
CA LYS A 37 -2.51 15.18 6.02
C LYS A 37 -3.78 14.49 6.52
N ASN A 38 -3.62 13.23 6.98
CA ASN A 38 -4.64 12.48 7.69
C ASN A 38 -5.98 12.39 6.94
N ASN A 39 -5.92 12.27 5.61
CA ASN A 39 -7.10 12.05 4.79
C ASN A 39 -7.36 10.55 4.66
N LYS A 40 -8.62 10.19 4.45
CA LYS A 40 -9.03 8.80 4.30
C LYS A 40 -9.87 8.60 3.05
N LEU A 41 -9.52 7.56 2.26
CA LEU A 41 -10.29 7.06 1.13
C LEU A 41 -10.75 5.64 1.43
N ILE A 42 -12.07 5.41 1.40
CA ILE A 42 -12.67 4.10 1.62
C ILE A 42 -13.37 3.67 0.33
N LEU A 43 -12.95 2.56 -0.25
CA LEU A 43 -13.41 2.03 -1.51
C LEU A 43 -14.17 0.71 -1.29
N GLU A 44 -15.47 0.79 -1.03
CA GLU A 44 -16.32 -0.37 -0.74
C GLU A 44 -16.97 -0.97 -1.99
N GLY A 45 -16.97 -0.25 -3.11
CA GLY A 45 -17.51 -0.74 -4.39
C GLY A 45 -17.30 0.26 -5.51
N GLY A 46 -17.76 -0.10 -6.71
CA GLY A 46 -17.63 0.72 -7.89
C GLY A 46 -16.38 0.46 -8.72
N ASN A 47 -16.33 1.11 -9.88
CA ASN A 47 -15.20 1.07 -10.81
C ASN A 47 -14.49 2.43 -10.78
N ILE A 48 -13.22 2.45 -10.48
CA ILE A 48 -12.44 3.66 -10.28
C ILE A 48 -11.15 3.51 -11.07
N GLN A 49 -10.72 4.54 -11.79
CA GLN A 49 -9.46 4.44 -12.50
C GLN A 49 -8.29 4.49 -11.54
N ASN A 50 -8.18 5.53 -10.73
CA ASN A 50 -7.12 5.70 -9.72
C ASN A 50 -7.69 6.08 -8.35
N GLY A 51 -7.01 5.71 -7.27
CA GLY A 51 -7.36 6.13 -5.91
C GLY A 51 -6.17 6.75 -5.19
N TYR A 52 -6.40 7.89 -4.55
CA TYR A 52 -5.40 8.62 -3.78
C TYR A 52 -5.89 8.83 -2.35
N GLY A 53 -5.14 8.37 -1.36
CA GLY A 53 -5.34 8.78 0.02
C GLY A 53 -5.12 10.29 0.14
N ALA A 54 -4.05 10.79 -0.52
CA ALA A 54 -3.84 12.21 -0.80
C ALA A 54 -3.06 12.41 -2.10
N ASP A 55 -3.36 13.50 -2.80
CA ASP A 55 -2.61 13.99 -3.97
C ASP A 55 -2.14 15.43 -3.73
N VAL A 56 -0.84 15.64 -3.70
CA VAL A 56 -0.20 16.94 -3.54
C VAL A 56 0.40 17.37 -4.87
N ARG A 57 -0.18 18.41 -5.44
CA ARG A 57 0.18 18.99 -6.74
C ARG A 57 1.05 20.24 -6.63
N THR A 58 1.57 20.50 -5.44
CA THR A 58 2.50 21.59 -5.17
C THR A 58 3.93 21.08 -5.08
N GLN A 59 4.92 21.94 -5.38
CA GLN A 59 6.32 21.53 -5.45
C GLN A 59 6.88 21.10 -4.08
N ALA A 60 6.62 21.84 -3.01
CA ALA A 60 7.21 21.63 -1.69
C ALA A 60 6.23 21.07 -0.65
N GLY A 61 5.03 20.64 -1.07
CA GLY A 61 4.03 20.07 -0.16
C GLY A 61 4.30 18.62 0.19
N ASN A 62 3.75 18.14 1.32
CA ASN A 62 3.88 16.78 1.81
C ASN A 62 2.52 16.04 1.81
N ALA A 63 2.57 14.74 1.55
CA ALA A 63 1.44 13.83 1.73
C ALA A 63 1.73 12.90 2.92
N THR A 64 1.08 13.14 4.08
CA THR A 64 1.48 12.49 5.33
C THR A 64 0.29 11.87 6.06
N GLY A 65 0.46 10.61 6.52
CA GLY A 65 -0.51 9.93 7.38
C GLY A 65 -1.85 9.66 6.72
N ASN A 66 -1.93 9.62 5.40
CA ASN A 66 -3.17 9.36 4.68
C ASN A 66 -3.45 7.87 4.61
N VAL A 67 -4.73 7.49 4.54
CA VAL A 67 -5.15 6.09 4.59
C VAL A 67 -6.06 5.75 3.42
N ILE A 68 -5.83 4.60 2.79
CA ILE A 68 -6.78 3.97 1.86
C ILE A 68 -7.23 2.64 2.44
N ASP A 69 -8.54 2.38 2.42
CA ASP A 69 -9.14 1.06 2.64
C ASP A 69 -9.76 0.56 1.33
N LEU A 70 -9.20 -0.47 0.70
CA LEU A 70 -9.80 -1.18 -0.43
C LEU A 70 -10.65 -2.33 0.10
N LYS A 71 -11.98 -2.21 -0.04
CA LYS A 71 -12.99 -3.11 0.56
C LYS A 71 -14.03 -3.62 -0.45
N GLY A 72 -13.68 -3.74 -1.74
CA GLY A 72 -14.59 -4.33 -2.74
C GLY A 72 -14.66 -3.58 -4.07
N ALA A 73 -14.05 -2.41 -4.19
CA ALA A 73 -13.99 -1.69 -5.45
C ALA A 73 -13.04 -2.35 -6.46
N THR A 74 -13.27 -2.06 -7.74
CA THR A 74 -12.31 -2.32 -8.82
C THR A 74 -11.58 -1.02 -9.15
N VAL A 75 -10.28 -1.01 -8.95
CA VAL A 75 -9.38 0.08 -9.34
C VAL A 75 -8.60 -0.40 -10.55
N SER A 76 -8.93 0.14 -11.73
CA SER A 76 -8.37 -0.37 -12.99
C SER A 76 -6.89 -0.05 -13.18
N ASP A 77 -6.40 0.97 -12.51
CA ASP A 77 -5.02 1.47 -12.61
C ASP A 77 -4.31 1.32 -11.26
N SER A 78 -4.20 2.37 -10.46
CA SER A 78 -3.37 2.33 -9.26
C SER A 78 -4.00 2.97 -8.02
N LEU A 79 -3.52 2.50 -6.84
CA LEU A 79 -3.75 3.13 -5.54
C LEU A 79 -2.47 3.78 -5.03
N TYR A 80 -2.61 5.00 -4.52
CA TYR A 80 -1.52 5.79 -3.93
C TYR A 80 -1.88 6.22 -2.51
N GLY A 81 -1.25 5.65 -1.50
CA GLY A 81 -1.47 6.03 -0.09
C GLY A 81 -1.27 7.53 0.11
N GLY A 82 -0.16 8.06 -0.37
CA GLY A 82 0.10 9.49 -0.54
C GLY A 82 0.91 9.74 -1.80
N ALA A 83 0.54 10.75 -2.58
CA ALA A 83 1.21 11.09 -3.83
C ALA A 83 1.66 12.54 -3.89
N LEU A 84 2.82 12.76 -4.47
CA LEU A 84 3.35 14.07 -4.84
C LEU A 84 3.47 14.08 -6.37
N THR A 85 2.43 14.60 -7.04
CA THR A 85 2.31 14.49 -8.50
C THR A 85 2.90 15.69 -9.25
N HIS A 86 3.34 16.75 -8.56
CA HIS A 86 4.09 17.84 -9.18
C HIS A 86 5.39 17.32 -9.77
N ALA A 87 5.70 17.68 -11.03
CA ALA A 87 6.87 17.17 -11.76
C ALA A 87 8.22 17.46 -11.05
N ALA A 88 8.32 18.59 -10.35
CA ALA A 88 9.49 18.99 -9.57
C ALA A 88 9.24 18.87 -8.05
N ALA A 89 8.48 17.86 -7.61
CA ALA A 89 8.19 17.67 -6.19
C ALA A 89 9.48 17.50 -5.37
N THR A 90 9.56 18.21 -4.24
CA THR A 90 10.67 18.16 -3.28
C THR A 90 10.21 17.74 -1.88
N GLY A 91 8.90 17.64 -1.65
CA GLY A 91 8.33 17.20 -0.39
C GLY A 91 8.43 15.70 -0.14
N ASN A 92 7.70 15.21 0.87
CA ASN A 92 7.73 13.80 1.27
C ASN A 92 6.32 13.18 1.24
N ALA A 93 6.21 11.97 0.68
CA ALA A 93 5.07 11.09 0.86
C ALA A 93 5.43 10.08 1.96
N THR A 94 4.97 10.33 3.20
CA THR A 94 5.46 9.60 4.36
C THR A 94 4.37 9.19 5.34
N GLY A 95 4.52 8.02 5.97
CA GLY A 95 3.57 7.51 6.97
C GLY A 95 2.18 7.21 6.42
N ASN A 96 2.03 7.06 5.11
CA ASN A 96 0.75 6.72 4.49
C ASN A 96 0.49 5.23 4.58
N THR A 97 -0.78 4.84 4.63
CA THR A 97 -1.20 3.45 4.79
C THR A 97 -2.18 3.03 3.70
N VAL A 98 -1.98 1.87 3.10
CA VAL A 98 -2.95 1.23 2.21
C VAL A 98 -3.33 -0.13 2.79
N ASN A 99 -4.62 -0.32 3.10
CA ASN A 99 -5.18 -1.58 3.57
C ASN A 99 -5.91 -2.27 2.41
N ILE A 100 -5.48 -3.47 2.06
CA ILE A 100 -6.06 -4.31 1.01
C ILE A 100 -6.84 -5.42 1.68
N LEU A 101 -8.18 -5.37 1.58
CA LEU A 101 -9.09 -6.32 2.21
C LEU A 101 -9.88 -7.11 1.16
N SER A 102 -10.37 -6.45 0.12
CA SER A 102 -11.08 -7.09 -0.99
C SER A 102 -11.14 -6.17 -2.21
N GLY A 103 -11.41 -6.74 -3.39
CA GLY A 103 -11.55 -6.00 -4.64
C GLY A 103 -10.44 -6.30 -5.64
N SER A 104 -10.25 -5.42 -6.59
CA SER A 104 -9.23 -5.54 -7.63
C SER A 104 -8.46 -4.24 -7.78
N VAL A 105 -7.15 -4.33 -7.96
CA VAL A 105 -6.30 -3.17 -8.23
C VAL A 105 -5.11 -3.59 -9.12
N GLY A 106 -4.71 -2.71 -10.03
CA GLY A 106 -3.47 -2.85 -10.79
C GLY A 106 -2.28 -2.74 -9.84
N ASP A 107 -1.72 -1.56 -9.69
CA ASP A 107 -0.58 -1.36 -8.81
C ASP A 107 -0.93 -0.61 -7.52
N VAL A 108 -0.17 -0.85 -6.46
CA VAL A 108 -0.34 -0.19 -5.16
C VAL A 108 0.96 0.47 -4.75
N TYR A 109 0.89 1.74 -4.39
CA TYR A 109 2.00 2.50 -3.86
C TYR A 109 1.68 2.97 -2.43
N GLY A 110 2.47 2.57 -1.44
CA GLY A 110 2.40 3.15 -0.10
C GLY A 110 2.65 4.66 -0.16
N GLY A 111 3.71 5.07 -0.88
CA GLY A 111 4.02 6.45 -1.22
C GLY A 111 4.46 6.60 -2.68
N PHE A 112 4.15 7.73 -3.29
CA PHE A 112 4.56 8.08 -4.64
C PHE A 112 5.08 9.52 -4.71
N ALA A 113 6.16 9.74 -5.41
CA ALA A 113 6.70 11.08 -5.61
C ALA A 113 7.35 11.24 -6.99
N ASN A 114 6.99 12.30 -7.69
CA ASN A 114 7.75 12.80 -8.82
C ASN A 114 8.97 13.63 -8.35
N GLY A 115 9.78 14.08 -9.28
CA GLY A 115 10.95 14.92 -8.99
C GLY A 115 11.88 14.30 -7.94
N ASN A 116 12.34 15.10 -7.00
CA ASN A 116 13.23 14.72 -5.91
C ASN A 116 12.49 14.40 -4.59
N GLY A 117 11.17 14.31 -4.63
CA GLY A 117 10.35 13.93 -3.47
C GLY A 117 10.71 12.55 -2.94
N LYS A 118 10.58 12.37 -1.62
CA LYS A 118 10.89 11.10 -0.95
C LYS A 118 9.63 10.31 -0.62
N THR A 119 9.77 8.97 -0.58
CA THR A 119 8.68 8.04 -0.24
C THR A 119 9.16 7.09 0.85
N THR A 120 8.96 7.47 2.12
CA THR A 120 9.54 6.77 3.27
C THR A 120 8.50 6.49 4.35
N GLY A 121 8.71 5.41 5.11
CA GLY A 121 7.86 5.09 6.26
C GLY A 121 6.41 4.77 5.91
N ASN A 122 6.11 4.40 4.67
CA ASN A 122 4.76 4.05 4.25
C ASN A 122 4.47 2.58 4.53
N THR A 123 3.19 2.25 4.74
CA THR A 123 2.77 0.90 5.08
C THR A 123 1.73 0.38 4.09
N VAL A 124 1.91 -0.85 3.64
CA VAL A 124 0.86 -1.59 2.93
C VAL A 124 0.51 -2.83 3.74
N ASN A 125 -0.78 -3.03 3.98
CA ASN A 125 -1.32 -4.17 4.71
C ASN A 125 -2.09 -5.09 3.76
N LEU A 126 -1.69 -6.35 3.68
CA LEU A 126 -2.48 -7.44 3.10
C LEU A 126 -3.31 -8.07 4.23
N GLY A 127 -4.57 -7.69 4.32
CA GLY A 127 -5.40 -7.89 5.49
C GLY A 127 -5.04 -6.96 6.66
N THR A 128 -5.82 -7.01 7.71
CA THR A 128 -5.54 -6.35 8.99
C THR A 128 -5.48 -7.40 10.10
N GLU A 129 -5.29 -6.97 11.34
CA GLU A 129 -5.34 -7.90 12.48
C GLU A 129 -6.69 -8.62 12.59
N THR A 130 -7.77 -7.94 12.19
CA THR A 130 -9.16 -8.44 12.31
C THR A 130 -9.73 -8.95 10.99
N ASP A 131 -9.31 -8.40 9.86
CA ASP A 131 -9.91 -8.67 8.56
C ASP A 131 -8.91 -9.33 7.61
N ALA A 132 -9.24 -10.52 7.13
CA ALA A 132 -8.46 -11.21 6.12
C ALA A 132 -8.68 -10.60 4.72
N VAL A 133 -7.73 -10.85 3.81
CA VAL A 133 -7.95 -10.60 2.39
C VAL A 133 -9.00 -11.57 1.87
N ALA A 134 -10.07 -11.06 1.27
CA ALA A 134 -11.14 -11.89 0.74
C ALA A 134 -10.68 -12.71 -0.47
N ALA A 135 -11.24 -13.90 -0.62
CA ALA A 135 -11.00 -14.73 -1.80
C ALA A 135 -11.43 -13.97 -3.08
N GLY A 136 -10.65 -14.13 -4.14
CA GLY A 136 -10.87 -13.44 -5.41
C GLY A 136 -10.33 -12.00 -5.48
N THR A 137 -9.70 -11.51 -4.42
CA THR A 137 -8.97 -10.25 -4.44
C THR A 137 -7.78 -10.36 -5.42
N THR A 138 -7.67 -9.40 -6.31
CA THR A 138 -6.57 -9.33 -7.28
C THR A 138 -5.75 -8.06 -7.09
N VAL A 139 -4.44 -8.23 -7.01
CA VAL A 139 -3.50 -7.12 -6.82
C VAL A 139 -2.31 -7.33 -7.75
N GLY A 140 -1.95 -6.30 -8.51
CA GLY A 140 -0.75 -6.30 -9.32
C GLY A 140 0.51 -6.16 -8.47
N THR A 141 1.38 -5.21 -8.79
CA THR A 141 2.59 -4.99 -8.00
C THR A 141 2.33 -4.06 -6.82
N ILE A 142 2.89 -4.41 -5.67
CA ILE A 142 2.84 -3.57 -4.47
C ILE A 142 4.21 -2.95 -4.23
N TYR A 143 4.24 -1.63 -4.16
CA TYR A 143 5.44 -0.83 -3.90
C TYR A 143 5.32 -0.13 -2.54
N GLY A 144 6.34 -0.23 -1.71
CA GLY A 144 6.45 0.62 -0.51
C GLY A 144 6.57 2.09 -0.87
N GLY A 145 7.38 2.37 -1.91
CA GLY A 145 7.54 3.66 -2.57
C GLY A 145 7.98 3.49 -4.02
N ASN A 146 7.88 4.53 -4.83
CA ASN A 146 8.24 4.45 -6.26
C ASN A 146 9.72 4.77 -6.57
N LYS A 147 10.55 5.01 -5.55
CA LYS A 147 11.98 5.30 -5.70
C LYS A 147 12.82 4.11 -5.25
N ALA A 148 14.05 4.02 -5.76
CA ALA A 148 14.99 2.97 -5.35
C ALA A 148 15.69 3.27 -4.01
N ASP A 149 15.74 4.54 -3.60
CA ASP A 149 16.38 5.02 -2.38
C ASP A 149 15.39 5.21 -1.20
N VAL A 150 14.31 4.45 -1.22
CA VAL A 150 13.29 4.47 -0.15
C VAL A 150 13.83 3.89 1.15
N THR A 151 13.30 4.37 2.26
CA THR A 151 13.60 3.87 3.60
C THR A 151 12.35 3.60 4.41
N ASP A 152 12.41 2.59 5.28
CA ASP A 152 11.42 2.29 6.31
C ASP A 152 9.99 1.99 5.83
N ASN A 153 9.82 1.70 4.54
CA ASN A 153 8.52 1.23 4.05
C ASN A 153 8.27 -0.21 4.52
N THR A 154 7.03 -0.47 4.95
CA THR A 154 6.62 -1.72 5.59
C THR A 154 5.56 -2.44 4.76
N LEU A 155 5.73 -3.73 4.55
CA LEU A 155 4.68 -4.64 4.11
C LEU A 155 4.28 -5.55 5.27
N ASN A 156 3.02 -5.48 5.68
CA ASN A 156 2.44 -6.41 6.64
C ASN A 156 1.58 -7.44 5.89
N VAL A 157 1.90 -8.71 6.08
CA VAL A 157 1.14 -9.84 5.55
C VAL A 157 0.41 -10.51 6.70
N ASN A 158 -0.86 -10.13 6.92
CA ASN A 158 -1.67 -10.58 8.06
C ASN A 158 -2.55 -11.79 7.72
N THR A 159 -2.53 -12.24 6.46
CA THR A 159 -3.34 -13.34 5.95
C THR A 159 -2.71 -13.90 4.67
N ASN A 160 -3.15 -15.09 4.25
CA ASN A 160 -2.74 -15.62 2.95
C ASN A 160 -3.18 -14.68 1.83
N ALA A 161 -2.26 -14.35 0.94
CA ALA A 161 -2.51 -13.46 -0.18
C ALA A 161 -1.75 -13.90 -1.43
N THR A 162 -2.33 -13.58 -2.59
CA THR A 162 -1.67 -13.72 -3.89
C THR A 162 -1.63 -12.36 -4.55
N VAL A 163 -0.44 -11.92 -4.96
CA VAL A 163 -0.22 -10.63 -5.62
C VAL A 163 0.69 -10.80 -6.83
N GLY A 164 0.74 -9.83 -7.73
CA GLY A 164 1.66 -9.84 -8.87
C GLY A 164 3.11 -9.88 -8.40
N ASN A 165 3.54 -8.84 -7.72
CA ASN A 165 4.90 -8.72 -7.19
C ASN A 165 4.93 -7.76 -5.99
N ILE A 166 6.08 -7.69 -5.29
CA ILE A 166 6.35 -6.71 -4.24
C ILE A 166 7.71 -6.04 -4.47
N ALA A 167 7.83 -4.75 -4.16
CA ALA A 167 9.07 -4.01 -4.32
C ALA A 167 9.21 -2.85 -3.33
N ASN A 168 10.44 -2.44 -3.07
CA ASN A 168 10.79 -1.25 -2.29
C ASN A 168 10.27 -1.27 -0.84
N PHE A 169 10.39 -2.41 -0.18
CA PHE A 169 10.11 -2.58 1.25
C PHE A 169 11.39 -2.88 2.02
N GLN A 170 11.58 -2.19 3.12
CA GLN A 170 12.69 -2.39 4.05
C GLN A 170 12.28 -3.16 5.29
N ASN A 171 10.98 -3.22 5.57
CA ASN A 171 10.42 -3.99 6.67
C ASN A 171 9.37 -4.95 6.13
N LEU A 172 9.54 -6.25 6.36
CA LEU A 172 8.59 -7.29 5.98
C LEU A 172 8.10 -7.97 7.25
N LYS A 173 6.79 -7.92 7.49
CA LYS A 173 6.19 -8.57 8.65
C LYS A 173 5.13 -9.57 8.24
N PHE A 174 5.26 -10.81 8.70
CA PHE A 174 4.28 -11.88 8.53
C PHE A 174 3.62 -12.18 9.87
N THR A 175 2.29 -12.06 9.94
CA THR A 175 1.51 -12.46 11.10
C THR A 175 0.90 -13.83 10.84
N LEU A 176 1.39 -14.84 11.54
CA LEU A 176 0.92 -16.22 11.39
C LEU A 176 -0.25 -16.50 12.35
N LYS A 177 -1.30 -17.06 11.81
CA LYS A 177 -2.50 -17.54 12.53
C LYS A 177 -2.79 -18.96 12.06
N ASP A 178 -3.56 -19.73 12.82
CA ASP A 178 -3.92 -21.10 12.43
C ASP A 178 -4.55 -21.14 11.03
N SER A 179 -5.33 -20.12 10.67
CA SER A 179 -5.94 -19.99 9.34
C SER A 179 -4.92 -19.71 8.22
N THR A 180 -3.71 -19.26 8.52
CA THR A 180 -2.64 -19.01 7.54
C THR A 180 -1.73 -20.22 7.34
N LEU A 181 -1.82 -21.21 8.23
CA LEU A 181 -1.01 -22.43 8.15
C LEU A 181 -1.61 -23.41 7.15
N ASN A 182 -1.12 -23.36 5.93
CA ASN A 182 -1.39 -24.39 4.94
C ASN A 182 -0.06 -24.96 4.43
N PRO A 183 0.27 -26.23 4.75
CA PRO A 183 1.54 -26.82 4.33
C PRO A 183 1.74 -26.91 2.81
N ALA A 184 0.66 -26.80 2.04
CA ALA A 184 0.68 -26.83 0.58
C ALA A 184 0.86 -25.45 -0.07
N ASN A 185 0.70 -24.35 0.67
CA ASN A 185 0.72 -22.99 0.13
C ASN A 185 1.60 -22.07 0.96
N SER A 186 2.20 -21.09 0.32
CA SER A 186 2.86 -19.98 1.01
C SER A 186 1.83 -19.01 1.61
N VAL A 187 2.27 -18.24 2.61
CA VAL A 187 1.45 -17.15 3.18
C VAL A 187 1.29 -16.01 2.15
N LEU A 188 2.37 -15.67 1.46
CA LEU A 188 2.36 -14.72 0.34
C LEU A 188 2.82 -15.42 -0.94
N ARG A 189 1.98 -15.39 -1.97
CA ARG A 189 2.32 -15.91 -3.30
C ARG A 189 2.48 -14.77 -4.29
N LEU A 190 3.61 -14.78 -5.02
CA LEU A 190 3.88 -13.85 -6.12
C LEU A 190 3.61 -14.55 -7.46
N THR A 191 2.98 -13.85 -8.40
CA THR A 191 2.58 -14.45 -9.70
C THR A 191 3.40 -13.98 -10.90
N THR A 192 4.13 -12.87 -10.79
CA THR A 192 4.77 -12.23 -11.96
C THR A 192 6.21 -11.81 -11.74
N GLY A 193 7.03 -12.40 -11.08
CA GLY A 193 8.39 -11.93 -11.23
C GLY A 193 9.29 -11.85 -10.01
N ALA A 194 10.37 -11.10 -10.18
CA ALA A 194 11.39 -10.93 -9.17
C ALA A 194 10.99 -9.84 -8.16
N THR A 195 11.16 -10.12 -6.90
CA THR A 195 11.10 -9.11 -5.83
C THR A 195 12.30 -8.17 -5.95
N ASN A 196 12.06 -6.86 -5.88
CA ASN A 196 13.10 -5.86 -6.04
C ASN A 196 13.24 -4.99 -4.81
N ASN A 197 14.48 -4.72 -4.41
CA ASN A 197 14.83 -3.80 -3.33
C ASN A 197 14.09 -4.10 -2.01
N LEU A 198 14.24 -5.34 -1.54
CA LEU A 198 13.73 -5.81 -0.25
C LEU A 198 14.87 -5.98 0.75
N ASP A 199 14.68 -5.53 1.97
CA ASP A 199 15.61 -5.78 3.07
C ASP A 199 15.20 -7.01 3.88
N TRP A 200 15.75 -8.16 3.55
CA TRP A 200 15.49 -9.42 4.25
C TRP A 200 16.09 -9.48 5.66
N THR A 201 16.98 -8.56 6.01
CA THR A 201 17.58 -8.54 7.35
C THR A 201 16.61 -8.05 8.41
N LYS A 202 15.54 -7.38 8.00
CA LYS A 202 14.45 -6.87 8.85
C LYS A 202 13.15 -7.67 8.68
N LEU A 203 13.25 -8.94 8.33
CA LEU A 203 12.10 -9.85 8.31
C LEU A 203 11.63 -10.13 9.73
N GLU A 204 10.37 -9.85 10.01
CA GLU A 204 9.69 -10.17 11.27
C GLU A 204 8.60 -11.23 11.03
N VAL A 205 8.55 -12.24 11.90
CA VAL A 205 7.49 -13.25 11.89
C VAL A 205 6.84 -13.27 13.26
N ASP A 206 5.59 -12.85 13.31
CA ASP A 206 4.76 -12.92 14.51
C ASP A 206 3.94 -14.22 14.48
N ALA A 207 4.23 -15.13 15.36
CA ALA A 207 3.57 -16.43 15.51
C ALA A 207 2.71 -16.53 16.78
N THR A 208 2.46 -15.42 17.46
CA THR A 208 1.70 -15.40 18.72
C THR A 208 0.24 -15.80 18.57
N GLY A 209 -0.30 -15.70 17.35
CA GLY A 209 -1.67 -16.15 17.03
C GLY A 209 -1.81 -17.62 16.69
N LEU A 210 -0.74 -18.43 16.84
CA LEU A 210 -0.78 -19.87 16.59
C LEU A 210 -1.18 -20.62 17.85
N THR A 211 -2.20 -21.49 17.72
CA THR A 211 -2.66 -22.39 18.77
C THR A 211 -2.19 -23.84 18.55
N VAL A 212 -1.45 -24.08 17.47
CA VAL A 212 -0.91 -25.39 17.11
C VAL A 212 0.07 -25.85 18.19
N THR A 213 -0.25 -26.94 18.89
CA THR A 213 0.68 -27.59 19.82
C THR A 213 1.50 -28.64 19.06
N PRO A 214 2.80 -28.43 18.84
CA PRO A 214 3.64 -29.42 18.17
C PRO A 214 3.63 -30.73 18.99
N LYS A 215 3.38 -31.85 18.35
CA LYS A 215 3.71 -33.14 18.93
C LYS A 215 5.23 -33.25 19.05
N SER A 216 5.72 -33.87 20.07
CA SER A 216 7.12 -33.79 20.57
C SER A 216 8.25 -34.17 19.58
N TYR A 217 7.96 -34.47 18.32
CA TYR A 217 8.94 -34.78 17.28
C TYR A 217 8.57 -34.26 15.87
N GLU A 218 7.55 -33.39 15.75
CA GLU A 218 7.16 -32.83 14.47
C GLU A 218 7.65 -31.38 14.34
N ALA A 219 8.41 -31.11 13.30
CA ALA A 219 8.76 -29.74 12.91
C ALA A 219 7.67 -29.22 11.96
N TYR A 220 7.02 -28.11 12.35
CA TYR A 220 6.14 -27.39 11.41
C TYR A 220 6.99 -26.47 10.53
N ARG A 221 6.86 -26.65 9.21
CA ARG A 221 7.45 -25.75 8.23
C ARG A 221 6.36 -24.84 7.67
N VAL A 222 6.59 -23.54 7.71
CA VAL A 222 5.73 -22.53 7.10
C VAL A 222 6.48 -21.92 5.93
N ASN A 223 5.88 -21.98 4.76
CA ASN A 223 6.40 -21.29 3.60
C ASN A 223 5.87 -19.84 3.63
N LEU A 224 6.71 -18.88 3.97
CA LEU A 224 6.29 -17.48 4.10
C LEU A 224 5.97 -16.87 2.74
N MET A 225 6.81 -17.15 1.75
CA MET A 225 6.65 -16.57 0.41
C MET A 225 7.13 -17.55 -0.66
N ASP A 226 6.41 -17.62 -1.77
CA ASP A 226 6.87 -18.26 -3.00
C ASP A 226 6.71 -17.32 -4.20
N ASN A 227 7.44 -17.67 -5.25
CA ASN A 227 7.31 -17.07 -6.57
C ASN A 227 6.85 -18.16 -7.54
N ALA A 228 5.74 -17.94 -8.20
CA ALA A 228 5.08 -18.92 -9.07
C ALA A 228 5.73 -19.06 -10.47
N ASN A 229 7.03 -18.83 -10.60
CA ASN A 229 7.78 -19.11 -11.82
C ASN A 229 8.46 -20.46 -11.76
#